data_c6c8b51e3a01e9d9a18be845be28da69
#
_entry.id   c6c8b51e3a01e9d9a18be845be28da69
#
_cell.length_a   1.000
_cell.length_b   1.000
_cell.length_c   1.000
_cell.angle_alpha   90.00
_cell.angle_beta   90.00
_cell.angle_gamma   90.00
#
_symmetry.space_group_name_H-M   'P 1'
#
loop_
_entity.id
_entity.type
_entity.pdbx_description
1 polymer ?
#
loop_
_entity_poly.entity_id
_entity_poly.type
_entity_poly.pdbx_seq_one_letter_code
_entity_poly.pdbx_strand_id
1 'polypeptide(L)'
;MTTPTSTGAPVNILVVDDEGNIRKTLAICLEAEGHHVTAVGNFQDAVAEASRRTFHMAFVDLRLGVESGLDLIPVLLSGSPWMKIVVITAYASVDTAVEAMRRGATDYIPKPFTPAQVLLAVRKVEEVRTLEQKVAALREDLERTAPEVRFSSESPGMQRAM
;
A
#
# COMPACT_ATOMS: atom_id res chain seq x y z
N MET A 1 18.23 20.29 6.65
CA MET A 1 17.07 19.43 6.58
C MET A 1 16.74 19.07 5.14
N THR A 2 16.52 17.83 4.89
CA THR A 2 16.27 17.36 3.53
C THR A 2 14.79 17.41 3.20
N THR A 3 14.45 18.02 2.07
CA THR A 3 13.08 18.01 1.59
C THR A 3 12.78 16.65 0.94
N PRO A 4 11.64 16.02 1.24
CA PRO A 4 11.29 14.77 0.57
C PRO A 4 11.20 14.98 -0.95
N THR A 5 11.67 13.99 -1.69
CA THR A 5 11.61 14.03 -3.15
C THR A 5 10.25 13.61 -3.69
N SER A 6 9.45 12.98 -2.85
CA SER A 6 8.12 12.54 -3.20
C SER A 6 7.17 13.72 -3.37
N THR A 7 6.39 13.72 -4.43
CA THR A 7 5.36 14.73 -4.67
C THR A 7 3.96 14.22 -4.35
N GLY A 8 3.82 12.95 -4.00
CA GLY A 8 2.54 12.37 -3.68
C GLY A 8 2.16 12.53 -2.22
N ALA A 9 0.95 12.10 -1.87
CA ALA A 9 0.49 12.10 -0.50
C ALA A 9 1.29 11.10 0.33
N PRO A 10 1.55 11.40 1.63
CA PRO A 10 2.24 10.44 2.50
C PRO A 10 1.51 9.11 2.56
N VAL A 11 2.27 8.03 2.64
CA VAL A 11 1.75 6.67 2.69
C VAL A 11 2.02 6.08 4.06
N ASN A 12 1.03 5.39 4.62
CA ASN A 12 1.22 4.64 5.85
C ASN A 12 1.69 3.24 5.48
N ILE A 13 2.88 2.87 5.96
CA ILE A 13 3.56 1.65 5.53
C ILE A 13 3.83 0.75 6.73
N LEU A 14 3.44 -0.51 6.60
CA LEU A 14 3.77 -1.54 7.58
C LEU A 14 4.99 -2.30 7.06
N VAL A 15 5.99 -2.49 7.91
CA VAL A 15 7.18 -3.29 7.58
C VAL A 15 7.20 -4.49 8.50
N VAL A 16 7.22 -5.68 7.92
CA VAL A 16 7.23 -6.94 8.68
C VAL A 16 8.46 -7.74 8.27
N ASP A 17 9.45 -7.79 9.16
CA ASP A 17 10.70 -8.49 8.90
C ASP A 17 11.31 -8.85 10.25
N ASP A 18 11.78 -10.09 10.42
CA ASP A 18 12.36 -10.52 11.69
C ASP A 18 13.78 -10.01 11.90
N GLU A 19 14.40 -9.44 10.87
CA GLU A 19 15.74 -8.85 10.99
C GLU A 19 15.65 -7.37 11.33
N GLY A 20 16.18 -7.01 12.51
CA GLY A 20 16.15 -5.62 12.96
C GLY A 20 16.85 -4.64 12.03
N ASN A 21 17.96 -5.07 11.40
CA ASN A 21 18.69 -4.23 10.45
C ASN A 21 17.84 -3.85 9.25
N ILE A 22 17.05 -4.80 8.74
CA ILE A 22 16.18 -4.56 7.59
C ILE A 22 15.06 -3.61 7.97
N ARG A 23 14.42 -3.84 9.13
CA ARG A 23 13.36 -2.95 9.63
C ARG A 23 13.88 -1.51 9.73
N LYS A 24 15.07 -1.34 10.30
CA LYS A 24 15.67 -0.03 10.49
C LYS A 24 16.01 0.64 9.16
N THR A 25 16.61 -0.12 8.25
CA THR A 25 16.99 0.39 6.94
C THR A 25 15.78 0.86 6.16
N LEU A 26 14.72 0.04 6.15
CA LEU A 26 13.48 0.40 5.44
C LEU A 26 12.82 1.63 6.08
N ALA A 27 12.76 1.68 7.41
CA ALA A 27 12.16 2.81 8.11
C ALA A 27 12.89 4.11 7.78
N ILE A 28 14.23 4.10 7.84
CA ILE A 28 15.01 5.29 7.54
C ILE A 28 14.79 5.74 6.10
N CYS A 29 14.83 4.79 5.17
CA CYS A 29 14.67 5.08 3.74
C CYS A 29 13.29 5.69 3.44
N LEU A 30 12.25 5.10 4.01
CA LEU A 30 10.87 5.50 3.72
C LEU A 30 10.49 6.78 4.47
N GLU A 31 10.94 6.93 5.70
CA GLU A 31 10.65 8.15 6.47
C GLU A 31 11.36 9.37 5.90
N ALA A 32 12.53 9.16 5.28
CA ALA A 32 13.24 10.24 4.59
C ALA A 32 12.43 10.81 3.43
N GLU A 33 11.53 10.02 2.85
CA GLU A 33 10.64 10.46 1.77
C GLU A 33 9.30 10.98 2.27
N GLY A 34 9.14 11.10 3.59
CA GLY A 34 7.94 11.68 4.19
C GLY A 34 6.84 10.70 4.54
N HIS A 35 7.10 9.41 4.45
CA HIS A 35 6.08 8.39 4.75
C HIS A 35 6.09 8.02 6.23
N HIS A 36 5.00 7.43 6.70
CA HIS A 36 4.84 6.98 8.08
C HIS A 36 5.05 5.47 8.12
N VAL A 37 6.03 5.02 8.91
CA VAL A 37 6.41 3.61 8.96
C VAL A 37 6.13 3.02 10.33
N THR A 38 5.48 1.87 10.36
CA THR A 38 5.35 1.03 11.54
C THR A 38 6.08 -0.27 11.23
N ALA A 39 7.11 -0.59 11.98
CA ALA A 39 7.94 -1.77 11.72
C ALA A 39 7.77 -2.77 12.85
N VAL A 40 7.51 -4.03 12.49
CA VAL A 40 7.32 -5.13 13.44
C VAL A 40 8.13 -6.33 12.99
N GLY A 41 8.39 -7.24 13.93
CA GLY A 41 9.31 -8.35 13.68
C GLY A 41 8.68 -9.73 13.56
N ASN A 42 7.35 -9.83 13.68
CA ASN A 42 6.71 -11.14 13.66
C ASN A 42 5.27 -11.05 13.14
N PHE A 43 4.70 -12.20 12.89
CA PHE A 43 3.35 -12.36 12.35
C PHE A 43 2.30 -11.72 13.26
N GLN A 44 2.36 -12.03 14.55
CA GLN A 44 1.34 -11.59 15.52
C GLN A 44 1.31 -10.07 15.65
N ASP A 45 2.48 -9.44 15.72
CA ASP A 45 2.57 -8.00 15.82
C ASP A 45 2.06 -7.32 14.55
N ALA A 46 2.30 -7.94 13.38
CA ALA A 46 1.79 -7.42 12.12
C ALA A 46 0.27 -7.41 12.10
N VAL A 47 -0.35 -8.50 12.54
CA VAL A 47 -1.81 -8.60 12.61
C VAL A 47 -2.37 -7.58 13.61
N ALA A 48 -1.72 -7.45 14.76
CA ALA A 48 -2.16 -6.50 15.78
C ALA A 48 -2.11 -5.06 15.29
N GLU A 49 -1.01 -4.67 14.62
CA GLU A 49 -0.89 -3.32 14.10
C GLU A 49 -1.89 -3.06 12.97
N ALA A 50 -2.09 -4.03 12.09
CA ALA A 50 -3.02 -3.89 10.98
C ALA A 50 -4.47 -3.74 11.47
N SER A 51 -4.80 -4.31 12.63
CA SER A 51 -6.14 -4.16 13.19
C SER A 51 -6.34 -2.82 13.89
N ARG A 52 -5.26 -2.15 14.28
CA ARG A 52 -5.33 -0.87 15.00
C ARG A 52 -5.18 0.33 14.10
N ARG A 53 -4.51 0.20 12.97
CA ARG A 53 -4.17 1.30 12.07
C ARG A 53 -4.49 0.92 10.64
N THR A 54 -4.69 1.95 9.82
CA THR A 54 -4.88 1.76 8.39
C THR A 54 -3.55 1.92 7.68
N PHE A 55 -3.15 0.91 6.91
CA PHE A 55 -1.94 0.95 6.11
C PHE A 55 -2.31 0.92 4.63
N HIS A 56 -1.57 1.68 3.83
CA HIS A 56 -1.77 1.71 2.39
C HIS A 56 -0.94 0.64 1.69
N MET A 57 0.21 0.29 2.29
CA MET A 57 1.05 -0.79 1.78
C MET A 57 1.79 -1.47 2.93
N ALA A 58 2.30 -2.65 2.65
CA ALA A 58 3.13 -3.41 3.58
C ALA A 58 4.30 -4.03 2.82
N PHE A 59 5.48 -4.02 3.47
CA PHE A 59 6.63 -4.81 3.03
C PHE A 59 6.70 -6.02 3.94
N VAL A 60 6.66 -7.21 3.39
CA VAL A 60 6.56 -8.46 4.16
C VAL A 60 7.67 -9.42 3.76
N ASP A 61 8.45 -9.88 4.74
CA ASP A 61 9.40 -10.95 4.53
C ASP A 61 8.66 -12.30 4.59
N LEU A 62 9.09 -13.25 3.78
CA LEU A 62 8.49 -14.58 3.76
C LEU A 62 8.87 -15.42 4.97
N ARG A 63 9.98 -15.11 5.62
CA ARG A 63 10.41 -15.81 6.84
C ARG A 63 10.22 -14.92 8.05
N LEU A 64 9.32 -15.33 8.92
CA LEU A 64 9.01 -14.61 10.15
C LEU A 64 9.14 -15.58 11.34
N GLY A 65 10.38 -15.97 11.61
CA GLY A 65 10.63 -17.02 12.59
C GLY A 65 10.12 -18.36 12.09
N VAL A 66 9.19 -18.94 12.85
CA VAL A 66 8.57 -20.22 12.45
C VAL A 66 7.39 -20.03 11.52
N GLU A 67 6.91 -18.80 11.37
CA GLU A 67 5.73 -18.52 10.56
C GLU A 67 6.12 -18.01 9.18
N SER A 68 5.22 -18.16 8.23
CA SER A 68 5.46 -17.75 6.84
C SER A 68 4.77 -16.44 6.54
N GLY A 69 5.50 -15.52 5.92
CA GLY A 69 4.91 -14.29 5.40
C GLY A 69 3.88 -14.53 4.31
N LEU A 70 3.96 -15.68 3.62
CA LEU A 70 2.93 -16.05 2.65
C LEU A 70 1.56 -16.17 3.31
N ASP A 71 1.52 -16.71 4.53
CA ASP A 71 0.27 -16.85 5.27
C ASP A 71 -0.23 -15.51 5.79
N LEU A 72 0.66 -14.54 5.98
CA LEU A 72 0.29 -13.22 6.44
C LEU A 72 -0.44 -12.41 5.35
N ILE A 73 -0.09 -12.63 4.08
CA ILE A 73 -0.66 -11.86 2.97
C ILE A 73 -2.19 -11.90 2.97
N PRO A 74 -2.84 -13.08 2.95
CA PRO A 74 -4.30 -13.09 2.95
C PRO A 74 -4.91 -12.56 4.25
N VAL A 75 -4.21 -12.70 5.37
CA VAL A 75 -4.70 -12.16 6.64
C VAL A 75 -4.75 -10.64 6.59
N LEU A 76 -3.70 -9.99 6.09
CA LEU A 76 -3.69 -8.54 5.95
C LEU A 76 -4.75 -8.06 4.96
N LEU A 77 -4.89 -8.76 3.84
CA LEU A 77 -5.85 -8.37 2.81
C LEU A 77 -7.29 -8.60 3.23
N SER A 78 -7.55 -9.56 4.13
CA SER A 78 -8.91 -9.78 4.61
C SER A 78 -9.43 -8.58 5.40
N GLY A 79 -8.54 -7.88 6.10
CA GLY A 79 -8.91 -6.67 6.84
C GLY A 79 -8.80 -5.39 6.00
N SER A 80 -7.95 -5.40 4.98
CA SER A 80 -7.67 -4.22 4.16
C SER A 80 -7.45 -4.63 2.71
N PRO A 81 -8.54 -4.91 1.97
CA PRO A 81 -8.39 -5.40 0.59
C PRO A 81 -7.66 -4.44 -0.35
N TRP A 82 -7.63 -3.16 0.00
CA TRP A 82 -6.96 -2.12 -0.79
C TRP A 82 -5.45 -2.09 -0.58
N MET A 83 -4.93 -2.75 0.46
CA MET A 83 -3.52 -2.68 0.82
C MET A 83 -2.64 -3.28 -0.28
N LYS A 84 -1.56 -2.60 -0.63
CA LYS A 84 -0.58 -3.12 -1.58
C LYS A 84 0.52 -3.82 -0.79
N ILE A 85 0.76 -5.08 -1.11
CA ILE A 85 1.74 -5.89 -0.39
C ILE A 85 2.92 -6.17 -1.27
N VAL A 86 4.11 -5.78 -0.81
CA VAL A 86 5.38 -6.02 -1.49
C VAL A 86 6.18 -7.01 -0.65
N VAL A 87 6.52 -8.14 -1.24
CA VAL A 87 7.35 -9.13 -0.56
C VAL A 87 8.81 -8.76 -0.73
N ILE A 88 9.58 -8.74 0.37
CA ILE A 88 11.03 -8.56 0.34
C ILE A 88 11.64 -9.73 1.08
N THR A 89 12.41 -10.58 0.40
CA THR A 89 12.93 -11.78 1.03
C THR A 89 14.28 -12.22 0.47
N ALA A 90 15.11 -12.79 1.37
CA ALA A 90 16.34 -13.48 0.97
C ALA A 90 16.06 -14.87 0.40
N TYR A 91 14.85 -15.37 0.58
CA TYR A 91 14.45 -16.72 0.17
C TYR A 91 13.66 -16.68 -1.14
N ALA A 92 14.15 -15.86 -2.06
CA ALA A 92 13.48 -15.66 -3.34
C ALA A 92 13.62 -16.87 -4.24
N SER A 93 12.51 -17.27 -4.85
CA SER A 93 12.48 -18.31 -5.88
C SER A 93 11.28 -18.03 -6.78
N VAL A 94 11.28 -18.68 -7.96
CA VAL A 94 10.12 -18.55 -8.85
C VAL A 94 8.86 -19.06 -8.16
N ASP A 95 8.96 -20.18 -7.47
CA ASP A 95 7.80 -20.79 -6.80
C ASP A 95 7.23 -19.87 -5.73
N THR A 96 8.08 -19.28 -4.87
CA THR A 96 7.58 -18.37 -3.84
C THR A 96 7.05 -17.08 -4.42
N ALA A 97 7.62 -16.57 -5.50
CA ALA A 97 7.13 -15.38 -6.18
C ALA A 97 5.74 -15.63 -6.75
N VAL A 98 5.55 -16.77 -7.43
CA VAL A 98 4.25 -17.14 -7.99
C VAL A 98 3.22 -17.28 -6.88
N GLU A 99 3.57 -17.95 -5.79
CA GLU A 99 2.63 -18.15 -4.69
C GLU A 99 2.27 -16.84 -4.01
N ALA A 100 3.26 -15.94 -3.83
CA ALA A 100 2.99 -14.62 -3.24
C ALA A 100 2.00 -13.83 -4.10
N MET A 101 2.21 -13.82 -5.41
CA MET A 101 1.30 -13.11 -6.32
C MET A 101 -0.09 -13.72 -6.33
N ARG A 102 -0.18 -15.04 -6.29
CA ARG A 102 -1.47 -15.73 -6.23
C ARG A 102 -2.25 -15.37 -4.96
N ARG A 103 -1.56 -15.12 -3.86
CA ARG A 103 -2.18 -14.74 -2.58
C ARG A 103 -2.52 -13.27 -2.49
N GLY A 104 -2.10 -12.48 -3.48
CA GLY A 104 -2.47 -11.08 -3.57
C GLY A 104 -1.35 -10.08 -3.42
N ALA A 105 -0.08 -10.53 -3.38
CA ALA A 105 1.05 -9.60 -3.37
C ALA A 105 1.08 -8.79 -4.67
N THR A 106 1.49 -7.55 -4.54
CA THR A 106 1.56 -6.63 -5.68
C THR A 106 2.93 -6.68 -6.35
N ASP A 107 3.98 -6.96 -5.57
CA ASP A 107 5.34 -6.94 -6.08
C ASP A 107 6.22 -7.85 -5.22
N TYR A 108 7.41 -8.14 -5.72
CA TYR A 108 8.31 -9.09 -5.10
C TYR A 108 9.75 -8.62 -5.31
N ILE A 109 10.46 -8.35 -4.22
CA ILE A 109 11.83 -7.82 -4.27
C ILE A 109 12.76 -8.78 -3.55
N PRO A 110 13.75 -9.38 -4.24
CA PRO A 110 14.72 -10.23 -3.56
C PRO A 110 15.73 -9.41 -2.77
N LYS A 111 16.20 -9.94 -1.66
CA LYS A 111 17.33 -9.37 -0.91
C LYS A 111 18.64 -9.88 -1.55
N PRO A 112 19.69 -9.10 -1.59
CA PRO A 112 19.78 -7.71 -1.15
C PRO A 112 19.07 -6.77 -2.11
N PHE A 113 18.41 -5.77 -1.56
CA PHE A 113 17.69 -4.78 -2.36
C PHE A 113 18.42 -3.44 -2.34
N THR A 114 18.08 -2.57 -3.27
CA THR A 114 18.57 -1.19 -3.28
C THR A 114 17.46 -0.25 -2.81
N PRO A 115 17.81 0.92 -2.27
CA PRO A 115 16.80 1.92 -1.94
C PRO A 115 15.92 2.29 -3.13
N ALA A 116 16.50 2.31 -4.34
CA ALA A 116 15.75 2.64 -5.55
C ALA A 116 14.61 1.66 -5.81
N GLN A 117 14.84 0.36 -5.57
CA GLN A 117 13.80 -0.66 -5.74
C GLN A 117 12.64 -0.44 -4.78
N VAL A 118 12.96 -0.16 -3.52
CA VAL A 118 11.96 0.08 -2.49
C VAL A 118 11.16 1.35 -2.80
N LEU A 119 11.85 2.43 -3.13
CA LEU A 119 11.20 3.70 -3.42
C LEU A 119 10.35 3.64 -4.68
N LEU A 120 10.74 2.85 -5.67
CA LEU A 120 9.93 2.67 -6.87
C LEU A 120 8.58 2.03 -6.53
N ALA A 121 8.61 1.00 -5.66
CA ALA A 121 7.37 0.35 -5.23
C ALA A 121 6.45 1.33 -4.49
N VAL A 122 7.03 2.17 -3.63
CA VAL A 122 6.25 3.15 -2.89
C VAL A 122 5.66 4.22 -3.81
N ARG A 123 6.43 4.66 -4.81
CA ARG A 123 5.94 5.67 -5.76
C ARG A 123 4.72 5.22 -6.54
N LYS A 124 4.65 3.93 -6.86
CA LYS A 124 3.46 3.38 -7.53
C LYS A 124 2.22 3.54 -6.65
N VAL A 125 2.36 3.32 -5.35
CA VAL A 125 1.26 3.49 -4.41
C VAL A 125 0.90 4.97 -4.23
N GLU A 126 1.92 5.84 -4.15
CA GLU A 126 1.70 7.29 -4.06
C GLU A 126 0.90 7.81 -5.25
N GLU A 127 1.25 7.36 -6.45
CA GLU A 127 0.55 7.80 -7.66
C GLU A 127 -0.92 7.43 -7.63
N VAL A 128 -1.23 6.20 -7.22
CA VAL A 128 -2.62 5.75 -7.09
C VAL A 128 -3.36 6.59 -6.06
N ARG A 129 -2.76 6.82 -4.90
CA ARG A 129 -3.38 7.64 -3.86
C ARG A 129 -3.64 9.07 -4.32
N THR A 130 -2.67 9.66 -5.01
CA THR A 130 -2.81 11.01 -5.54
C THR A 130 -3.95 11.09 -6.55
N LEU A 131 -4.05 10.10 -7.44
CA LEU A 131 -5.13 10.04 -8.41
C LEU A 131 -6.48 9.85 -7.73
N GLU A 132 -6.56 9.01 -6.72
CA GLU A 132 -7.79 8.80 -5.97
C GLU A 132 -8.24 10.08 -5.29
N GLN A 133 -7.32 10.84 -4.71
CA GLN A 133 -7.62 12.12 -4.09
C GLN A 133 -8.11 13.14 -5.11
N LYS A 134 -7.51 13.18 -6.30
CA LYS A 134 -7.95 14.08 -7.37
C LYS A 134 -9.34 13.72 -7.86
N VAL A 135 -9.63 12.43 -8.02
CA VAL A 135 -10.96 11.98 -8.45
C VAL A 135 -12.01 12.37 -7.39
N ALA A 136 -11.71 12.17 -6.12
CA ALA A 136 -12.63 12.54 -5.05
C ALA A 136 -12.90 14.05 -5.05
N ALA A 137 -11.87 14.86 -5.22
CA ALA A 137 -12.02 16.33 -5.27
C ALA A 137 -12.86 16.76 -6.46
N LEU A 138 -12.64 16.15 -7.62
CA LEU A 138 -13.43 16.45 -8.81
C LEU A 138 -14.89 16.03 -8.64
N ARG A 139 -15.16 14.92 -8.01
CA ARG A 139 -16.52 14.47 -7.73
C ARG A 139 -17.23 15.44 -6.80
N GLU A 140 -16.54 15.93 -5.77
CA GLU A 140 -17.12 16.94 -4.87
C GLU A 140 -17.46 18.22 -5.62
N ASP A 141 -16.57 18.68 -6.50
CA ASP A 141 -16.83 19.86 -7.31
C ASP A 141 -18.05 19.69 -8.20
N LEU A 142 -18.16 18.53 -8.84
CA LEU A 142 -19.32 18.23 -9.69
C LEU A 142 -20.62 18.21 -8.88
N GLU A 143 -20.57 17.63 -7.67
CA GLU A 143 -21.74 17.59 -6.81
C GLU A 143 -22.16 18.99 -6.35
N ARG A 144 -21.21 19.87 -6.12
CA ARG A 144 -21.51 21.24 -5.70
C ARG A 144 -22.04 22.10 -6.84
N THR A 145 -21.58 21.86 -8.07
CA THR A 145 -21.87 22.75 -9.18
C THR A 145 -22.96 22.23 -10.12
N ALA A 146 -23.31 20.96 -10.04
CA ALA A 146 -24.18 20.33 -11.02
C ALA A 146 -25.58 19.92 -10.54
N PRO A 147 -26.05 20.28 -9.33
CA PRO A 147 -27.35 19.76 -8.91
C PRO A 147 -28.50 20.22 -9.76
N GLU A 148 -28.45 21.40 -10.31
CA GLU A 148 -29.52 21.95 -11.15
C GLU A 148 -29.55 21.36 -12.54
N VAL A 149 -28.46 20.84 -12.98
CA VAL A 149 -28.28 20.28 -14.30
C VAL A 149 -28.85 18.88 -14.43
N ARG A 150 -29.05 18.29 -13.41
CA ARG A 150 -29.48 16.94 -13.41
C ARG A 150 -30.83 16.75 -14.08
N PHE A 151 -30.89 16.69 -14.27
CA PHE A 151 -31.84 16.35 -14.91
C PHE A 151 -32.11 15.75 -15.36
N SER A 152 -32.11 15.57 -15.59
CA SER A 152 -32.62 15.08 -16.03
C SER A 152 -32.37 14.43 -16.39
N SER A 153 -32.38 14.19 -16.83
CA SER A 153 -32.69 13.66 -17.24
C SER A 153 -32.64 13.18 -17.28
N GLU A 154 -32.48 13.23 -17.73
CA GLU A 154 -33.07 13.07 -17.94
C GLU A 154 -33.11 12.77 -17.94
N SER A 155 -33.47 12.97 -18.85
CA SER A 155 -34.14 12.99 -19.13
C SER A 155 -34.27 12.89 -19.22
N PRO A 156 -34.29 13.03 -19.60
CA PRO A 156 -34.82 13.10 -19.77
C PRO A 156 -34.78 12.84 -19.61
N GLY A 157 -34.53 12.90 -19.65
CA GLY A 157 -34.90 12.76 -19.62
C GLY A 157 -34.81 12.76 -19.44
N MET A 158 -34.90 12.60 -19.79
CA MET A 158 -35.26 12.81 -19.81
C MET A 158 -35.29 12.83 -19.27
N GLN A 159 -35.03 12.61 -19.13
CA GLN A 159 -35.56 12.80 -18.97
C GLN A 159 -35.53 12.65 -18.33
N ARG A 160 -35.44 12.37 -17.80
CA ARG A 160 -35.93 12.41 -17.55
C ARG A 160 -35.82 12.19 -16.73
N ALA A 161 -35.71 12.19 -16.53
CA ALA A 161 -35.84 12.09 -16.02
C ALA A 161 -35.67 11.94 -15.45
N MET A 162 -36.00 11.80 -15.64
CA MET A 162 -35.85 11.83 -15.25
C MET A 162 -35.94 11.66 -15.01
#